data_b6cd15550c8f94bde373acb8d0037706
#
_entry.id   b6cd15550c8f94bde373acb8d0037706
#
_cell.length_a   1.000
_cell.length_b   1.000
_cell.length_c   1.000
_cell.angle_alpha   90.00
_cell.angle_beta   90.00
_cell.angle_gamma   90.00
#
_symmetry.space_group_name_H-M   'P 1'
#
loop_
_entity.id
_entity.type
_entity.pdbx_description
1 polymer ?
#
loop_
_entity_poly.entity_id
_entity_poly.type
_entity_poly.pdbx_seq_one_letter_code
_entity_poly.pdbx_strand_id
1 'polypeptide(L)'
;ASDQERAGKIDTIAAAVLLDAEGRVADVMLDEVEISVTGDSTGKVTMPTDDRTKRQKGDDYPLAAVSSLKKGWAEQADAFGNYLTGKTPDEVKKLATDDDGKSKDADLLSTCTIAVDGYRDAVVRACENAKAVGSARGGRAVLGVSVRNDTKELTADDDHDVRLYVLDDVDG
;
A
#
# COMPACT_ATOMS: atom_id res chain seq x y z
N ALA A 1 -22.88 -10.58 27.22
CA ALA A 1 -21.69 -10.51 26.37
C ALA A 1 -22.11 -10.83 24.94
N SER A 2 -21.90 -9.92 24.00
CA SER A 2 -22.24 -10.18 22.60
C SER A 2 -21.20 -11.13 22.01
N ASP A 3 -21.62 -12.26 21.49
CA ASP A 3 -20.82 -13.22 20.70
C ASP A 3 -20.43 -12.62 19.34
N GLN A 4 -19.82 -11.42 19.35
CA GLN A 4 -19.39 -10.78 18.11
C GLN A 4 -17.92 -11.11 17.86
N GLU A 5 -17.68 -11.73 16.72
CA GLU A 5 -16.37 -11.84 16.12
C GLU A 5 -15.79 -10.43 15.94
N ARG A 6 -14.55 -10.22 16.41
CA ARG A 6 -13.84 -8.96 16.26
C ARG A 6 -12.82 -9.11 15.16
N ALA A 7 -12.84 -8.19 14.21
CA ALA A 7 -11.86 -8.15 13.14
C ALA A 7 -11.02 -6.86 13.23
N GLY A 8 -9.71 -7.01 13.06
CA GLY A 8 -8.78 -5.91 12.86
C GLY A 8 -8.14 -6.04 11.48
N LYS A 9 -7.94 -4.91 10.79
CA LYS A 9 -7.29 -4.86 9.50
C LYS A 9 -6.13 -3.88 9.55
N ILE A 10 -4.99 -4.27 9.00
CA ILE A 10 -3.80 -3.43 8.84
C ILE A 10 -3.45 -3.44 7.36
N ASP A 11 -3.43 -2.26 6.76
CA ASP A 11 -2.99 -2.05 5.39
C ASP A 11 -1.67 -1.25 5.43
N THR A 12 -0.61 -1.82 4.87
CA THR A 12 0.68 -1.15 4.75
C THR A 12 1.02 -0.93 3.29
N ILE A 13 1.12 0.34 2.91
CA ILE A 13 1.47 0.75 1.55
C ILE A 13 2.96 1.10 1.50
N ALA A 14 3.65 0.57 0.49
CA ALA A 14 5.03 0.88 0.20
C ALA A 14 5.14 1.53 -1.18
N ALA A 15 5.97 2.58 -1.29
CA ALA A 15 6.23 3.29 -2.54
C ALA A 15 7.74 3.51 -2.73
N ALA A 16 8.23 3.25 -3.94
CA ALA A 16 9.53 3.69 -4.39
C ALA A 16 9.35 4.64 -5.58
N VAL A 17 10.13 5.73 -5.60
CA VAL A 17 10.07 6.74 -6.65
C VAL A 17 11.44 7.01 -7.24
N LEU A 18 11.45 7.35 -8.52
CA LEU A 18 12.58 7.97 -9.18
C LEU A 18 12.14 9.36 -9.62
N LEU A 19 12.94 10.38 -9.27
CA LEU A 19 12.75 11.74 -9.74
C LEU A 19 13.76 12.06 -10.83
N ASP A 20 13.35 12.84 -11.81
CA ASP A 20 14.26 13.39 -12.82
C ASP A 20 15.07 14.59 -12.26
N ALA A 21 15.91 15.19 -13.11
CA ALA A 21 16.75 16.33 -12.74
C ALA A 21 15.94 17.58 -12.39
N GLU A 22 14.72 17.67 -12.87
CA GLU A 22 13.77 18.76 -12.62
C GLU A 22 12.89 18.49 -11.39
N GLY A 23 13.10 17.36 -10.69
CA GLY A 23 12.34 16.96 -9.51
C GLY A 23 10.93 16.42 -9.83
N ARG A 24 10.68 16.00 -11.07
CA ARG A 24 9.42 15.38 -11.48
C ARG A 24 9.50 13.86 -11.34
N VAL A 25 8.39 13.25 -11.10
CA VAL A 25 8.26 11.78 -11.06
C VAL A 25 8.66 11.19 -12.42
N ALA A 26 9.72 10.40 -12.42
CA ALA A 26 10.19 9.67 -13.61
C ALA A 26 9.71 8.22 -13.62
N ASP A 27 9.59 7.59 -12.45
CA ASP A 27 9.07 6.22 -12.29
C ASP A 27 8.52 6.02 -10.88
N VAL A 28 7.54 5.14 -10.73
CA VAL A 28 6.93 4.77 -9.44
C VAL A 28 6.72 3.25 -9.41
N MET A 29 7.08 2.65 -8.29
CA MET A 29 6.72 1.28 -7.96
C MET A 29 5.91 1.30 -6.65
N LEU A 30 4.75 0.65 -6.67
CA LEU A 30 3.84 0.54 -5.53
C LEU A 30 3.65 -0.92 -5.15
N ASP A 31 3.54 -1.17 -3.86
CA ASP A 31 3.07 -2.44 -3.34
C ASP A 31 2.26 -2.23 -2.04
N GLU A 32 1.50 -3.24 -1.64
CA GLU A 32 0.69 -3.18 -0.43
C GLU A 32 0.59 -4.55 0.23
N VAL A 33 0.72 -4.55 1.54
CA VAL A 33 0.41 -5.69 2.41
C VAL A 33 -0.91 -5.42 3.11
N GLU A 34 -1.83 -6.35 3.00
CA GLU A 34 -3.13 -6.33 3.68
C GLU A 34 -3.19 -7.51 4.65
N ILE A 35 -3.29 -7.22 5.94
CA ILE A 35 -3.37 -8.21 7.01
C ILE A 35 -4.68 -8.04 7.75
N SER A 36 -5.49 -9.11 7.79
CA SER A 36 -6.73 -9.16 8.57
C SER A 36 -6.57 -10.15 9.70
N VAL A 37 -6.87 -9.70 10.91
CA VAL A 37 -6.82 -10.49 12.13
C VAL A 37 -8.24 -10.64 12.66
N THR A 38 -8.66 -11.85 12.97
CA THR A 38 -9.96 -12.11 13.58
C THR A 38 -9.80 -12.69 14.98
N GLY A 39 -10.66 -12.26 15.90
CA GLY A 39 -10.75 -12.80 17.26
C GLY A 39 -12.13 -13.37 17.53
N ASP A 40 -12.21 -14.58 18.02
CA ASP A 40 -13.47 -15.20 18.41
C ASP A 40 -13.96 -14.75 19.81
N SER A 41 -15.12 -15.20 20.22
CA SER A 41 -15.73 -14.88 21.51
C SER A 41 -14.94 -15.41 22.72
N THR A 42 -14.02 -16.35 22.51
CA THR A 42 -13.12 -16.90 23.56
C THR A 42 -11.83 -16.12 23.71
N GLY A 43 -11.60 -15.13 22.82
CA GLY A 43 -10.35 -14.35 22.78
C GLY A 43 -9.25 -14.99 21.94
N LYS A 44 -9.53 -16.11 21.26
CA LYS A 44 -8.57 -16.73 20.35
C LYS A 44 -8.42 -15.88 19.09
N VAL A 45 -7.18 -15.49 18.81
CA VAL A 45 -6.81 -14.70 17.64
C VAL A 45 -6.39 -15.63 16.50
N THR A 46 -6.93 -15.36 15.31
CA THR A 46 -6.56 -16.05 14.08
C THR A 46 -5.82 -15.07 13.16
N MET A 47 -4.57 -15.42 12.82
CA MET A 47 -3.76 -14.68 11.87
C MET A 47 -3.98 -15.21 10.45
N PRO A 48 -3.86 -14.36 9.42
CA PRO A 48 -3.90 -14.82 8.04
C PRO A 48 -2.73 -15.78 7.75
N THR A 49 -2.99 -16.75 6.93
CA THR A 49 -1.97 -17.71 6.46
C THR A 49 -1.24 -17.22 5.21
N ASP A 50 -1.78 -16.23 4.52
CA ASP A 50 -1.22 -15.61 3.31
C ASP A 50 -0.79 -14.17 3.64
N ASP A 51 0.52 -14.00 3.81
CA ASP A 51 1.19 -12.74 4.11
C ASP A 51 1.84 -12.08 2.90
N ARG A 52 1.58 -12.62 1.69
CA ARG A 52 2.08 -12.02 0.44
C ARG A 52 1.50 -10.63 0.24
N THR A 53 2.29 -9.76 -0.39
CA THR A 53 1.80 -8.45 -0.86
C THR A 53 0.74 -8.63 -1.96
N LYS A 54 -0.03 -7.59 -2.25
CA LYS A 54 -1.01 -7.61 -3.36
C LYS A 54 -0.34 -7.91 -4.70
N ARG A 55 0.87 -7.39 -4.93
CA ARG A 55 1.65 -7.67 -6.13
C ARG A 55 2.13 -9.13 -6.18
N GLN A 56 2.58 -9.68 -5.06
CA GLN A 56 2.99 -11.09 -4.96
C GLN A 56 1.82 -12.06 -5.12
N LYS A 57 0.62 -11.67 -4.69
CA LYS A 57 -0.61 -12.45 -4.90
C LYS A 57 -0.99 -12.52 -6.37
N GLY A 58 -0.69 -11.49 -7.17
CA GLY A 58 -1.03 -11.47 -8.58
C GLY A 58 -2.53 -11.77 -8.80
N ASP A 59 -2.83 -12.81 -9.58
CA ASP A 59 -4.22 -13.21 -9.89
C ASP A 59 -4.96 -13.84 -8.69
N ASP A 60 -4.25 -14.28 -7.65
CA ASP A 60 -4.87 -14.74 -6.40
C ASP A 60 -5.52 -13.59 -5.62
N TYR A 61 -5.17 -12.33 -5.92
CA TYR A 61 -5.86 -11.17 -5.38
C TYR A 61 -7.08 -10.84 -6.26
N PRO A 62 -8.32 -11.01 -5.77
CA PRO A 62 -9.49 -11.17 -6.63
C PRO A 62 -10.03 -9.87 -7.25
N LEU A 63 -9.20 -8.84 -7.42
CA LEU A 63 -9.65 -7.54 -7.93
C LEU A 63 -10.18 -7.62 -9.36
N ALA A 64 -9.53 -8.38 -10.25
CA ALA A 64 -9.97 -8.50 -11.63
C ALA A 64 -11.41 -9.05 -11.77
N ALA A 65 -11.83 -9.90 -10.83
CA ALA A 65 -13.18 -10.48 -10.83
C ALA A 65 -14.27 -9.44 -10.54
N VAL A 66 -13.97 -8.45 -9.69
CA VAL A 66 -14.94 -7.45 -9.20
C VAL A 66 -14.76 -6.06 -9.84
N SER A 67 -13.57 -5.74 -10.33
CA SER A 67 -13.29 -4.47 -11.00
C SER A 67 -14.06 -4.34 -12.31
N SER A 68 -14.60 -3.16 -12.58
CA SER A 68 -15.24 -2.82 -13.87
C SER A 68 -14.26 -2.91 -15.04
N LEU A 69 -12.98 -2.67 -14.79
CA LEU A 69 -11.92 -2.74 -15.81
C LEU A 69 -11.46 -4.18 -16.09
N LYS A 70 -11.85 -5.16 -15.26
CA LYS A 70 -11.37 -6.55 -15.34
C LYS A 70 -9.85 -6.68 -15.29
N LYS A 71 -9.18 -5.73 -14.64
CA LYS A 71 -7.73 -5.67 -14.45
C LYS A 71 -7.38 -6.02 -13.02
N GLY A 72 -6.26 -6.71 -12.84
CA GLY A 72 -5.69 -7.04 -11.54
C GLY A 72 -5.16 -5.81 -10.80
N TRP A 73 -4.83 -6.00 -9.53
CA TRP A 73 -4.34 -4.90 -8.69
C TRP A 73 -3.03 -4.31 -9.23
N ALA A 74 -2.06 -5.16 -9.59
CA ALA A 74 -0.76 -4.75 -10.09
C ALA A 74 -0.88 -3.88 -11.36
N GLU A 75 -1.75 -4.28 -12.31
CA GLU A 75 -1.98 -3.50 -13.53
C GLU A 75 -2.56 -2.12 -13.24
N GLN A 76 -3.49 -2.03 -12.26
CA GLN A 76 -4.10 -0.76 -11.90
C GLN A 76 -3.14 0.13 -11.08
N ALA A 77 -2.31 -0.46 -10.21
CA ALA A 77 -1.26 0.25 -9.49
C ALA A 77 -0.19 0.80 -10.46
N ASP A 78 0.20 0.00 -11.47
CA ASP A 78 1.13 0.44 -12.51
C ASP A 78 0.53 1.55 -13.39
N ALA A 79 -0.77 1.47 -13.70
CA ALA A 79 -1.48 2.53 -14.42
C ALA A 79 -1.48 3.84 -13.59
N PHE A 80 -1.67 3.76 -12.29
CA PHE A 80 -1.56 4.93 -11.40
C PHE A 80 -0.12 5.49 -11.40
N GLY A 81 0.89 4.65 -11.24
CA GLY A 81 2.30 5.07 -11.33
C GLY A 81 2.63 5.77 -12.65
N ASN A 82 2.17 5.20 -13.76
CA ASN A 82 2.35 5.80 -15.09
C ASN A 82 1.65 7.16 -15.22
N TYR A 83 0.45 7.31 -14.65
CA TYR A 83 -0.29 8.58 -14.63
C TYR A 83 0.46 9.67 -13.86
N LEU A 84 1.28 9.30 -12.86
CA LEU A 84 2.08 10.24 -12.07
C LEU A 84 3.34 10.71 -12.79
N THR A 85 3.80 9.99 -13.83
CA THR A 85 5.02 10.33 -14.56
C THR A 85 4.95 11.74 -15.16
N GLY A 86 6.01 12.52 -14.97
CA GLY A 86 6.13 13.93 -15.38
C GLY A 86 5.49 14.94 -14.43
N LYS A 87 4.75 14.50 -13.40
CA LYS A 87 4.18 15.40 -12.39
C LYS A 87 5.22 15.75 -11.32
N THR A 88 5.12 16.95 -10.78
CA THR A 88 5.85 17.33 -9.57
C THR A 88 5.20 16.72 -8.34
N PRO A 89 5.92 16.57 -7.20
CA PRO A 89 5.34 16.10 -5.94
C PRO A 89 4.12 16.93 -5.48
N ASP A 90 4.14 18.24 -5.73
CA ASP A 90 3.02 19.13 -5.42
C ASP A 90 1.78 18.85 -6.29
N GLU A 91 1.97 18.52 -7.57
CA GLU A 91 0.90 18.11 -8.46
C GLU A 91 0.31 16.77 -8.03
N VAL A 92 1.16 15.81 -7.64
CA VAL A 92 0.73 14.53 -7.06
C VAL A 92 -0.12 14.75 -5.80
N LYS A 93 0.37 15.57 -4.87
CA LYS A 93 -0.33 15.89 -3.62
C LYS A 93 -1.73 16.48 -3.82
N LYS A 94 -1.91 17.23 -4.92
CA LYS A 94 -3.18 17.92 -5.27
C LYS A 94 -4.17 17.04 -6.03
N LEU A 95 -3.85 15.79 -6.34
CA LEU A 95 -4.79 14.90 -7.00
C LEU A 95 -6.05 14.72 -6.17
N ALA A 96 -7.18 15.09 -6.75
CA ALA A 96 -8.47 15.01 -6.09
C ALA A 96 -9.02 13.57 -6.11
N THR A 97 -9.53 13.15 -4.95
CA THR A 97 -10.21 11.86 -4.79
C THR A 97 -11.64 12.08 -4.31
N ASP A 98 -12.49 11.10 -4.51
CA ASP A 98 -13.83 11.04 -3.92
C ASP A 98 -13.77 10.50 -2.49
N ASP A 99 -14.94 10.30 -1.88
CA ASP A 99 -15.07 9.80 -0.50
C ASP A 99 -14.64 8.32 -0.36
N ASP A 100 -14.56 7.58 -1.47
CA ASP A 100 -14.04 6.21 -1.54
C ASP A 100 -12.52 6.17 -1.83
N GLY A 101 -11.84 7.31 -1.89
CA GLY A 101 -10.41 7.43 -2.22
C GLY A 101 -10.09 7.25 -3.72
N LYS A 102 -11.10 7.11 -4.59
CA LYS A 102 -10.89 6.96 -6.03
C LYS A 102 -10.61 8.31 -6.68
N SER A 103 -9.83 8.30 -7.75
CA SER A 103 -9.55 9.53 -8.50
C SER A 103 -10.82 10.20 -9.02
N LYS A 104 -10.84 11.54 -9.02
CA LYS A 104 -11.84 12.33 -9.76
C LYS A 104 -11.44 12.65 -11.19
N ASP A 105 -10.21 12.28 -11.59
CA ASP A 105 -9.72 12.47 -12.94
C ASP A 105 -10.22 11.34 -13.86
N ALA A 106 -10.90 11.70 -14.93
CA ALA A 106 -11.52 10.74 -15.84
C ALA A 106 -10.50 9.89 -16.62
N ASP A 107 -9.34 10.47 -16.94
CA ASP A 107 -8.29 9.75 -17.66
C ASP A 107 -7.71 8.65 -16.77
N LEU A 108 -7.46 8.96 -15.49
CA LEU A 108 -7.02 7.95 -14.54
C LEU A 108 -8.09 6.90 -14.26
N LEU A 109 -9.36 7.29 -14.08
CA LEU A 109 -10.46 6.35 -13.85
C LEU A 109 -10.65 5.35 -15.02
N SER A 110 -10.28 5.73 -16.22
CA SER A 110 -10.34 4.84 -17.40
C SER A 110 -9.36 3.66 -17.31
N THR A 111 -8.34 3.76 -16.46
CA THR A 111 -7.26 2.77 -16.35
C THR A 111 -7.06 2.24 -14.93
N CYS A 112 -7.57 2.95 -13.90
CA CYS A 112 -7.37 2.65 -12.49
C CYS A 112 -8.63 3.03 -11.71
N THR A 113 -9.28 2.06 -11.07
CA THR A 113 -10.51 2.23 -10.26
C THR A 113 -10.32 1.87 -8.79
N ILE A 114 -9.08 1.55 -8.37
CA ILE A 114 -8.77 1.36 -6.96
C ILE A 114 -8.75 2.71 -6.24
N ALA A 115 -8.93 2.69 -4.92
CA ALA A 115 -8.66 3.85 -4.08
C ALA A 115 -7.19 4.24 -4.21
N VAL A 116 -6.89 5.50 -4.52
CA VAL A 116 -5.53 5.97 -4.81
C VAL A 116 -5.00 6.98 -3.80
N ASP A 117 -5.82 7.41 -2.86
CA ASP A 117 -5.48 8.41 -1.84
C ASP A 117 -4.30 7.97 -0.97
N GLY A 118 -4.33 6.74 -0.42
CA GLY A 118 -3.22 6.18 0.36
C GLY A 118 -1.94 6.01 -0.48
N TYR A 119 -2.07 5.56 -1.74
CA TYR A 119 -0.92 5.43 -2.64
C TYR A 119 -0.34 6.80 -3.03
N ARG A 120 -1.20 7.80 -3.29
CA ARG A 120 -0.79 9.19 -3.50
C ARG A 120 0.07 9.69 -2.34
N ASP A 121 -0.41 9.49 -1.11
CA ASP A 121 0.27 9.96 0.09
C ASP A 121 1.61 9.24 0.31
N ALA A 122 1.68 7.93 0.02
CA ALA A 122 2.93 7.17 0.05
C ALA A 122 3.94 7.67 -1.00
N VAL A 123 3.49 7.96 -2.23
CA VAL A 123 4.35 8.54 -3.29
C VAL A 123 4.85 9.92 -2.89
N VAL A 124 4.02 10.78 -2.31
CA VAL A 124 4.44 12.12 -1.83
C VAL A 124 5.54 11.98 -0.78
N ARG A 125 5.36 11.11 0.21
CA ARG A 125 6.38 10.83 1.23
C ARG A 125 7.68 10.30 0.62
N ALA A 126 7.59 9.39 -0.36
CA ALA A 126 8.76 8.87 -1.06
C ALA A 126 9.49 9.99 -1.81
N CYS A 127 8.78 10.93 -2.45
CA CYS A 127 9.37 12.09 -3.10
C CYS A 127 10.07 13.03 -2.09
N GLU A 128 9.46 13.28 -0.93
CA GLU A 128 10.02 14.10 0.14
C GLU A 128 11.32 13.50 0.71
N ASN A 129 11.41 12.16 0.75
CA ASN A 129 12.59 11.44 1.22
C ASN A 129 13.64 11.16 0.13
N ALA A 130 13.36 11.51 -1.13
CA ALA A 130 14.25 11.25 -2.24
C ALA A 130 15.57 12.02 -2.08
N LYS A 131 16.69 11.31 -2.27
CA LYS A 131 18.05 11.88 -2.20
C LYS A 131 18.71 11.79 -3.59
N ALA A 132 19.57 12.73 -3.91
CA ALA A 132 20.37 12.72 -5.15
C ALA A 132 21.44 11.62 -5.07
N VAL A 133 21.06 10.38 -5.39
CA VAL A 133 21.97 9.23 -5.38
C VAL A 133 22.59 8.93 -6.75
N GLY A 134 22.25 9.73 -7.77
CA GLY A 134 22.84 9.63 -9.10
C GLY A 134 22.41 8.39 -9.86
N SER A 135 21.11 8.27 -10.20
CA SER A 135 20.68 7.22 -11.12
C SER A 135 21.01 7.56 -12.58
N ALA A 136 21.33 6.55 -13.37
CA ALA A 136 21.49 6.73 -14.82
C ALA A 136 20.16 7.12 -15.46
N ARG A 137 20.25 7.88 -16.59
CA ARG A 137 19.07 8.21 -17.39
C ARG A 137 18.34 6.92 -17.82
N GLY A 138 17.04 6.86 -17.61
CA GLY A 138 16.25 5.65 -17.88
C GLY A 138 16.28 4.59 -16.78
N GLY A 139 16.79 4.95 -15.59
CA GLY A 139 16.65 4.11 -14.39
C GLY A 139 15.18 3.84 -14.07
N ARG A 140 14.93 2.76 -13.33
CA ARG A 140 13.59 2.38 -12.86
C ARG A 140 13.59 2.25 -11.34
N ALA A 141 12.49 2.64 -10.72
CA ALA A 141 12.25 2.35 -9.32
C ALA A 141 11.97 0.85 -9.15
N VAL A 142 12.58 0.24 -8.16
CA VAL A 142 12.31 -1.16 -7.77
C VAL A 142 12.03 -1.20 -6.28
N LEU A 143 11.08 -2.04 -5.90
CA LEU A 143 10.65 -2.21 -4.53
C LEU A 143 10.64 -3.70 -4.19
N GLY A 144 11.33 -4.07 -3.12
CA GLY A 144 11.24 -5.39 -2.52
C GLY A 144 10.48 -5.29 -1.19
N VAL A 145 9.47 -6.13 -1.02
CA VAL A 145 8.71 -6.22 0.23
C VAL A 145 8.83 -7.63 0.78
N SER A 146 9.18 -7.75 2.06
CA SER A 146 9.16 -9.01 2.81
C SER A 146 8.32 -8.81 4.06
N VAL A 147 7.41 -9.75 4.29
CA VAL A 147 6.55 -9.76 5.48
C VAL A 147 7.05 -10.85 6.43
N ARG A 148 7.15 -10.50 7.70
CA ARG A 148 7.46 -11.46 8.76
C ARG A 148 6.34 -11.43 9.79
N ASN A 149 5.73 -12.58 10.00
CA ASN A 149 4.74 -12.79 11.05
C ASN A 149 5.40 -13.49 12.24
N ASP A 150 5.47 -12.81 13.38
CA ASP A 150 5.83 -13.41 14.64
C ASP A 150 4.56 -13.47 15.52
N THR A 151 4.06 -14.67 15.75
CA THR A 151 2.98 -14.90 16.72
C THR A 151 3.54 -15.33 18.04
N LYS A 152 3.21 -14.62 19.11
CA LYS A 152 3.44 -15.04 20.47
C LYS A 152 2.10 -15.45 21.09
N GLU A 153 2.05 -16.67 21.63
CA GLU A 153 0.88 -17.09 22.39
C GLU A 153 0.79 -16.26 23.66
N LEU A 154 -0.29 -15.50 23.81
CA LEU A 154 -0.57 -14.76 25.03
C LEU A 154 -1.36 -15.70 25.95
N THR A 155 -0.85 -15.93 27.16
CA THR A 155 -1.58 -16.68 28.18
C THR A 155 -2.54 -15.76 28.93
N ALA A 156 -3.68 -16.28 29.38
CA ALA A 156 -4.77 -15.52 30.00
C ALA A 156 -4.40 -14.75 31.29
N ASP A 157 -3.23 -15.04 31.86
CA ASP A 157 -2.70 -14.39 33.07
C ASP A 157 -1.82 -13.17 32.80
N ASP A 158 -1.58 -12.87 31.53
CA ASP A 158 -0.81 -11.69 31.14
C ASP A 158 -1.74 -10.47 31.03
N ASP A 159 -1.73 -9.63 32.06
CA ASP A 159 -2.41 -8.31 32.04
C ASP A 159 -1.61 -7.37 31.11
N HIS A 160 -1.73 -7.60 29.80
CA HIS A 160 -0.95 -6.88 28.78
C HIS A 160 -1.84 -6.00 27.93
N ASP A 161 -1.57 -4.71 27.99
CA ASP A 161 -1.93 -3.79 26.94
C ASP A 161 -1.26 -4.25 25.62
N VAL A 162 -2.04 -4.70 24.66
CA VAL A 162 -1.53 -4.95 23.29
C VAL A 162 -1.20 -3.61 22.67
N ARG A 163 0.08 -3.27 22.63
CA ARG A 163 0.57 -2.08 21.93
C ARG A 163 1.12 -2.49 20.59
N LEU A 164 0.48 -2.00 19.53
CA LEU A 164 1.02 -2.08 18.17
C LEU A 164 2.11 -1.00 18.05
N TYR A 165 3.36 -1.41 17.92
CA TYR A 165 4.45 -0.50 17.58
C TYR A 165 4.61 -0.52 16.06
N VAL A 166 4.25 0.58 15.42
CA VAL A 166 4.71 0.87 14.07
C VAL A 166 6.10 1.48 14.22
N LEU A 167 7.13 0.79 13.74
CA LEU A 167 8.48 1.31 13.72
C LEU A 167 8.57 2.35 12.59
N ASP A 168 8.40 3.60 12.97
CA ASP A 168 8.47 4.77 12.08
C ASP A 168 9.87 5.39 12.06
N ASP A 169 10.94 4.65 12.28
CA ASP A 169 12.29 5.16 12.03
C ASP A 169 13.31 4.03 11.92
N VAL A 170 13.82 3.86 10.72
CA VAL A 170 15.14 3.26 10.52
C VAL A 170 16.07 4.41 10.21
N ASP A 171 16.54 5.08 11.27
CA ASP A 171 17.73 5.92 11.20
C ASP A 171 18.93 5.02 10.94
N GLY A 172 19.49 5.11 9.72
CA GLY A 172 20.70 4.45 9.30
C GLY A 172 21.36 5.22 8.17
#